data_a87c6f7122a977ac141129377e2b45fa
#
_entry.id   a87c6f7122a977ac141129377e2b45fa
#
_cell.length_a   1.000
_cell.length_b   1.000
_cell.length_c   1.000
_cell.angle_alpha   90.00
_cell.angle_beta   90.00
_cell.angle_gamma   90.00
#
_symmetry.space_group_name_H-M   'P 1'
#
loop_
_entity.id
_entity.type
_entity.pdbx_description
1 polymer ?
#
loop_
_entity_poly.entity_id
_entity_poly.type
_entity_poly.pdbx_seq_one_letter_code
_entity_poly.pdbx_strand_id
1 'polypeptide(L)'
;MKHITGLAHIALFTKDLEASVKFYECLGGKVTGQADVQKPLGTNHIKIISMPGFDLEIIEPHDGTEVTIEGGLFPHIAIEVNDIDAAIADLKAAGITSFRGGVDKAADLPIFGGIRNAFFIGPNGEQLELLQHL
;
A
#
# COMPACT_ATOMS: atom_id res chain seq x y z
N MET A 1 -18.27 1.05 10.63
CA MET A 1 -17.42 2.12 10.03
C MET A 1 -18.05 2.63 8.74
N LYS A 2 -18.25 3.95 8.62
CA LYS A 2 -18.95 4.58 7.46
C LYS A 2 -18.03 5.35 6.51
N HIS A 3 -16.72 5.39 6.81
CA HIS A 3 -15.76 6.17 6.02
C HIS A 3 -14.99 5.35 4.97
N ILE A 4 -15.14 4.02 4.97
CA ILE A 4 -14.55 3.16 3.94
C ILE A 4 -15.35 3.30 2.66
N THR A 5 -14.65 3.61 1.54
CA THR A 5 -15.27 3.82 0.22
C THR A 5 -14.95 2.70 -0.76
N GLY A 6 -13.93 1.89 -0.48
CA GLY A 6 -13.59 0.75 -1.34
C GLY A 6 -12.18 0.25 -1.16
N LEU A 7 -11.77 -0.62 -2.06
CA LEU A 7 -10.40 -1.08 -2.20
C LEU A 7 -9.60 -0.07 -3.01
N ALA A 8 -8.47 0.41 -2.47
CA ALA A 8 -7.64 1.37 -3.18
C ALA A 8 -6.69 0.68 -4.18
N HIS A 9 -5.88 -0.26 -3.71
CA HIS A 9 -4.96 -1.02 -4.56
C HIS A 9 -4.48 -2.28 -3.84
N ILE A 10 -3.82 -3.16 -4.60
CA ILE A 10 -3.11 -4.32 -4.09
C ILE A 10 -1.62 -4.08 -4.28
N ALA A 11 -0.81 -4.27 -3.23
CA ALA A 11 0.64 -4.13 -3.32
C ALA A 11 1.33 -5.48 -3.47
N LEU A 12 2.39 -5.50 -4.27
CA LEU A 12 3.15 -6.68 -4.65
C LEU A 12 4.65 -6.37 -4.57
N PHE A 13 5.41 -7.19 -3.86
CA PHE A 13 6.86 -7.12 -3.91
C PHE A 13 7.41 -7.83 -5.16
N THR A 14 8.47 -7.27 -5.73
CA THR A 14 9.20 -7.86 -6.85
C THR A 14 10.71 -7.73 -6.64
N LYS A 15 11.46 -8.64 -7.22
CA LYS A 15 12.92 -8.54 -7.34
C LYS A 15 13.37 -7.82 -8.61
N ASP A 16 12.47 -7.70 -9.59
CA ASP A 16 12.76 -7.08 -10.89
C ASP A 16 11.52 -6.29 -11.33
N LEU A 17 11.56 -4.99 -11.08
CA LEU A 17 10.43 -4.10 -11.36
C LEU A 17 10.11 -4.04 -12.86
N GLU A 18 11.15 -3.96 -13.73
CA GLU A 18 10.93 -3.90 -15.18
C GLU A 18 10.28 -5.17 -15.72
N ALA A 19 10.74 -6.33 -15.27
CA ALA A 19 10.16 -7.61 -15.68
C ALA A 19 8.70 -7.73 -15.24
N SER A 20 8.40 -7.31 -14.01
CA SER A 20 7.03 -7.32 -13.48
C SER A 20 6.14 -6.35 -14.26
N VAL A 21 6.61 -5.15 -14.56
CA VAL A 21 5.87 -4.18 -15.38
C VAL A 21 5.53 -4.75 -16.75
N LYS A 22 6.52 -5.29 -17.44
CA LYS A 22 6.31 -5.92 -18.77
C LYS A 22 5.29 -7.05 -18.71
N PHE A 23 5.36 -7.88 -17.67
CA PHE A 23 4.40 -8.96 -17.47
C PHE A 23 2.97 -8.43 -17.35
N TYR A 24 2.74 -7.44 -16.50
CA TYR A 24 1.39 -6.89 -16.30
C TYR A 24 0.92 -6.05 -17.49
N GLU A 25 1.81 -5.41 -18.23
CA GLU A 25 1.48 -4.76 -19.51
C GLU A 25 0.97 -5.78 -20.54
N CYS A 26 1.56 -6.98 -20.61
CA CYS A 26 1.06 -8.07 -21.44
C CYS A 26 -0.35 -8.52 -21.05
N LEU A 27 -0.74 -8.34 -19.79
CA LEU A 27 -2.10 -8.66 -19.31
C LEU A 27 -3.08 -7.50 -19.47
N GLY A 28 -2.71 -6.45 -20.19
CA GLY A 28 -3.54 -5.28 -20.40
C GLY A 28 -3.34 -4.15 -19.39
N GLY A 29 -2.33 -4.25 -18.54
CA GLY A 29 -1.97 -3.22 -17.58
C GLY A 29 -1.32 -2.01 -18.23
N LYS A 30 -1.45 -0.86 -17.57
CA LYS A 30 -0.85 0.41 -18.00
C LYS A 30 -0.21 1.10 -16.81
N VAL A 31 1.06 1.50 -16.95
CA VAL A 31 1.74 2.29 -15.93
C VAL A 31 1.07 3.67 -15.83
N THR A 32 0.55 3.99 -14.65
CA THR A 32 -0.13 5.26 -14.37
C THR A 32 0.61 6.12 -13.35
N GLY A 33 1.62 5.56 -12.67
CA GLY A 33 2.40 6.30 -11.70
C GLY A 33 3.70 5.59 -11.36
N GLN A 34 4.63 6.36 -10.79
CA GLN A 34 5.88 5.84 -10.27
C GLN A 34 6.35 6.71 -9.10
N ALA A 35 7.11 6.11 -8.18
CA ALA A 35 7.70 6.81 -7.05
C ALA A 35 8.96 6.08 -6.59
N ASP A 36 9.90 6.85 -6.07
CA ASP A 36 11.05 6.35 -5.34
C ASP A 36 10.89 6.76 -3.88
N VAL A 37 10.87 5.77 -2.99
CA VAL A 37 10.70 6.00 -1.55
C VAL A 37 12.02 5.73 -0.85
N GLN A 38 12.60 6.79 -0.27
CA GLN A 38 13.84 6.68 0.50
C GLN A 38 13.58 5.94 1.81
N LYS A 39 14.40 4.92 2.07
CA LYS A 39 14.48 4.20 3.33
C LYS A 39 15.86 4.42 3.94
N PRO A 40 16.07 4.12 5.24
CA PRO A 40 17.38 4.32 5.86
C PRO A 40 18.54 3.62 5.16
N LEU A 41 18.31 2.46 4.54
CA LEU A 41 19.35 1.64 3.92
C LEU A 41 19.31 1.64 2.38
N GLY A 42 18.41 2.41 1.76
CA GLY A 42 18.32 2.48 0.30
C GLY A 42 17.00 3.01 -0.20
N THR A 43 16.73 2.82 -1.48
CA THR A 43 15.55 3.33 -2.16
C THR A 43 14.64 2.19 -2.62
N ASN A 44 13.38 2.22 -2.23
CA ASN A 44 12.37 1.36 -2.83
C ASN A 44 11.83 2.00 -4.10
N HIS A 45 11.84 1.26 -5.21
CA HIS A 45 11.27 1.71 -6.48
C HIS A 45 9.86 1.17 -6.63
N ILE A 46 8.92 2.06 -6.94
CA ILE A 46 7.49 1.73 -7.00
C ILE A 46 6.93 2.14 -8.35
N LYS A 47 6.11 1.26 -8.93
CA LYS A 47 5.24 1.62 -10.07
C LYS A 47 3.81 1.20 -9.79
N ILE A 48 2.89 2.05 -10.22
CA ILE A 48 1.45 1.76 -10.22
C ILE A 48 1.06 1.30 -11.60
N ILE A 49 0.39 0.17 -11.67
CA ILE A 49 -0.18 -0.38 -12.90
C ILE A 49 -1.69 -0.42 -12.76
N SER A 50 -2.38 0.34 -13.62
CA SER A 50 -3.83 0.24 -13.74
C SER A 50 -4.16 -1.02 -14.54
N MET A 51 -4.80 -1.96 -13.89
CA MET A 51 -5.36 -3.16 -14.49
C MET A 51 -6.86 -2.96 -14.73
N PRO A 52 -7.50 -3.75 -15.59
CA PRO A 52 -8.95 -3.69 -15.71
C PRO A 52 -9.64 -3.95 -14.36
N GLY A 53 -10.27 -2.92 -13.80
CA GLY A 53 -11.04 -3.01 -12.57
C GLY A 53 -10.27 -2.90 -11.25
N PHE A 54 -8.94 -2.78 -11.27
CA PHE A 54 -8.14 -2.60 -10.05
C PHE A 54 -6.76 -2.04 -10.36
N ASP A 55 -6.07 -1.53 -9.33
CA ASP A 55 -4.71 -1.04 -9.42
C ASP A 55 -3.74 -1.94 -8.66
N LEU A 56 -2.54 -2.11 -9.22
CA LEU A 56 -1.41 -2.76 -8.58
C LEU A 56 -0.35 -1.72 -8.21
N GLU A 57 0.18 -1.82 -7.00
CA GLU A 57 1.40 -1.16 -6.59
C GLU A 57 2.52 -2.18 -6.58
N ILE A 58 3.48 -2.07 -7.50
CA ILE A 58 4.62 -3.00 -7.59
C ILE A 58 5.83 -2.33 -6.96
N ILE A 59 6.38 -2.98 -5.95
CA ILE A 59 7.46 -2.46 -5.12
C ILE A 59 8.69 -3.34 -5.28
N GLU A 60 9.78 -2.75 -5.77
CA GLU A 60 11.11 -3.36 -5.72
C GLU A 60 11.83 -2.81 -4.48
N PRO A 61 12.01 -3.62 -3.43
CA PRO A 61 12.67 -3.17 -2.21
C PRO A 61 14.16 -2.90 -2.44
N HIS A 62 14.72 -1.99 -1.67
CA HIS A 62 16.09 -1.47 -1.83
C HIS A 62 17.19 -2.52 -1.84
N ASP A 63 17.01 -3.65 -1.17
CA ASP A 63 18.01 -4.71 -1.06
C ASP A 63 17.62 -6.00 -1.80
N GLY A 64 16.41 -6.06 -2.36
CA GLY A 64 15.91 -7.23 -3.07
C GLY A 64 15.71 -8.47 -2.19
N THR A 65 16.03 -8.40 -0.92
CA THR A 65 15.98 -9.57 -0.01
C THR A 65 14.65 -9.71 0.71
N GLU A 66 13.89 -8.64 0.81
CA GLU A 66 12.61 -8.61 1.52
C GLU A 66 11.44 -9.19 0.72
N VAL A 67 11.71 -9.74 -0.45
CA VAL A 67 10.75 -10.58 -1.16
C VAL A 67 10.73 -11.94 -0.47
N THR A 68 10.51 -11.93 0.81
CA THR A 68 10.34 -13.14 1.60
C THR A 68 8.87 -13.47 1.73
N ILE A 69 8.63 -14.74 1.82
CA ILE A 69 7.32 -15.37 1.81
C ILE A 69 6.59 -15.24 3.18
N GLU A 70 7.19 -14.58 4.16
CA GLU A 70 6.51 -14.23 5.41
C GLU A 70 5.47 -13.14 5.19
N GLY A 71 4.29 -13.51 4.76
CA GLY A 71 3.22 -12.61 4.36
C GLY A 71 2.80 -12.77 2.91
N GLY A 72 3.49 -13.64 2.15
CA GLY A 72 3.18 -13.93 0.76
C GLY A 72 3.65 -12.84 -0.22
N LEU A 73 3.14 -12.92 -1.45
CA LEU A 73 3.48 -11.98 -2.51
C LEU A 73 2.81 -10.61 -2.35
N PHE A 74 1.76 -10.53 -1.52
CA PHE A 74 0.97 -9.32 -1.32
C PHE A 74 1.28 -8.72 0.05
N PRO A 75 2.10 -7.65 0.11
CA PRO A 75 2.55 -7.08 1.39
C PRO A 75 1.44 -6.42 2.19
N HIS A 76 0.42 -5.86 1.53
CA HIS A 76 -0.70 -5.25 2.21
C HIS A 76 -1.91 -5.09 1.29
N ILE A 77 -3.06 -4.83 1.92
CA ILE A 77 -4.29 -4.39 1.25
C ILE A 77 -4.53 -2.94 1.64
N ALA A 78 -4.66 -2.06 0.66
CA ALA A 78 -4.99 -0.67 0.90
C ALA A 78 -6.50 -0.45 0.75
N ILE A 79 -7.10 0.11 1.78
CA ILE A 79 -8.53 0.43 1.87
C ILE A 79 -8.67 1.94 1.75
N GLU A 80 -9.38 2.39 0.73
CA GLU A 80 -9.61 3.81 0.52
C GLU A 80 -10.62 4.36 1.52
N VAL A 81 -10.29 5.52 2.10
CA VAL A 81 -11.16 6.26 3.02
C VAL A 81 -11.29 7.71 2.57
N ASN A 82 -12.41 8.31 2.90
CA ASN A 82 -12.66 9.73 2.59
C ASN A 82 -12.25 10.67 3.74
N ASP A 83 -12.02 10.12 4.94
CA ASP A 83 -11.57 10.87 6.12
C ASP A 83 -10.74 9.91 7.00
N ILE A 84 -9.42 9.98 6.86
CA ILE A 84 -8.54 9.03 7.52
C ILE A 84 -8.47 9.24 9.04
N ASP A 85 -8.60 10.48 9.51
CA ASP A 85 -8.56 10.76 10.95
C ASP A 85 -9.83 10.20 11.62
N ALA A 86 -10.99 10.36 10.98
CA ALA A 86 -12.24 9.73 11.45
C ALA A 86 -12.18 8.20 11.38
N ALA A 87 -11.60 7.65 10.30
CA ALA A 87 -11.44 6.20 10.16
C ALA A 87 -10.54 5.60 11.25
N ILE A 88 -9.43 6.27 11.57
CA ILE A 88 -8.55 5.86 12.69
C ILE A 88 -9.31 5.91 14.02
N ALA A 89 -10.07 6.98 14.26
CA ALA A 89 -10.88 7.11 15.48
C ALA A 89 -11.93 5.99 15.57
N ASP A 90 -12.58 5.65 14.46
CA ASP A 90 -13.55 4.55 14.40
C ASP A 90 -12.89 3.19 14.69
N LEU A 91 -11.70 2.93 14.15
CA LEU A 91 -10.94 1.71 14.48
C LEU A 91 -10.68 1.62 15.98
N LYS A 92 -10.18 2.69 16.57
CA LYS A 92 -9.87 2.73 18.01
C LYS A 92 -11.13 2.53 18.85
N ALA A 93 -12.25 3.15 18.49
CA ALA A 93 -13.53 2.98 19.15
C ALA A 93 -14.06 1.53 19.06
N ALA A 94 -13.74 0.82 17.99
CA ALA A 94 -14.06 -0.59 17.80
C ALA A 94 -13.08 -1.55 18.51
N GLY A 95 -12.09 -1.02 19.23
CA GLY A 95 -11.08 -1.82 19.92
C GLY A 95 -9.93 -2.30 19.01
N ILE A 96 -9.83 -1.80 17.79
CA ILE A 96 -8.74 -2.12 16.86
C ILE A 96 -7.61 -1.11 17.08
N THR A 97 -6.59 -1.53 17.82
CA THR A 97 -5.48 -0.69 18.25
C THR A 97 -4.11 -1.20 17.78
N SER A 98 -4.11 -2.24 16.97
CA SER A 98 -2.89 -2.89 16.43
C SER A 98 -2.29 -2.12 15.26
N PHE A 99 -1.96 -0.84 15.46
CA PHE A 99 -1.31 -0.03 14.45
C PHE A 99 0.15 -0.45 14.29
N ARG A 100 0.63 -0.48 13.04
CA ARG A 100 2.00 -0.88 12.72
C ARG A 100 3.00 0.07 13.39
N GLY A 101 3.94 -0.52 14.16
CA GLY A 101 4.92 0.25 14.91
C GLY A 101 4.33 1.15 16.01
N GLY A 102 3.06 0.92 16.39
CA GLY A 102 2.34 1.75 17.38
C GLY A 102 1.94 3.13 16.86
N VAL A 103 2.02 3.37 15.55
CA VAL A 103 1.73 4.68 14.94
C VAL A 103 0.25 4.75 14.56
N ASP A 104 -0.53 5.43 15.39
CA ASP A 104 -1.98 5.61 15.23
C ASP A 104 -2.37 6.97 14.63
N LYS A 105 -1.48 7.54 13.83
CA LYS A 105 -1.68 8.80 13.10
C LYS A 105 -1.34 8.63 11.64
N ALA A 106 -2.08 9.35 10.80
CA ALA A 106 -1.82 9.36 9.37
C ALA A 106 -0.49 10.07 9.04
N ALA A 107 0.27 9.47 8.13
CA ALA A 107 1.44 10.09 7.51
C ALA A 107 1.04 10.75 6.19
N ASP A 108 1.65 11.89 5.90
CA ASP A 108 1.49 12.59 4.62
C ASP A 108 2.60 12.17 3.66
N LEU A 109 2.24 11.75 2.45
CA LEU A 109 3.17 11.30 1.43
C LEU A 109 2.90 12.03 0.11
N PRO A 110 3.95 12.49 -0.61
CA PRO A 110 3.78 13.19 -1.88
C PRO A 110 3.56 12.26 -3.07
N ILE A 111 3.53 10.94 -2.86
CA ILE A 111 3.32 9.96 -3.91
C ILE A 111 1.85 9.90 -4.33
N PHE A 112 1.57 9.36 -5.51
CA PHE A 112 0.21 9.15 -6.06
C PHE A 112 -0.65 10.43 -6.09
N GLY A 113 -0.01 11.59 -6.34
CA GLY A 113 -0.70 12.87 -6.34
C GLY A 113 -0.94 13.48 -4.95
N GLY A 114 -0.36 12.89 -3.93
CA GLY A 114 -0.53 13.26 -2.53
C GLY A 114 -1.54 12.36 -1.83
N ILE A 115 -1.09 11.68 -0.80
CA ILE A 115 -1.93 10.80 0.02
C ILE A 115 -1.63 11.00 1.50
N ARG A 116 -2.58 10.54 2.32
CA ARG A 116 -2.37 10.26 3.75
C ARG A 116 -2.62 8.78 3.99
N ASN A 117 -1.76 8.15 4.77
CA ASN A 117 -1.94 6.73 5.08
C ASN A 117 -1.65 6.38 6.54
N ALA A 118 -2.18 5.25 6.96
CA ALA A 118 -1.89 4.61 8.25
C ALA A 118 -2.01 3.10 8.09
N PHE A 119 -1.13 2.35 8.76
CA PHE A 119 -1.15 0.89 8.69
C PHE A 119 -1.62 0.30 10.01
N PHE A 120 -2.43 -0.75 9.93
CA PHE A 120 -2.84 -1.55 11.07
C PHE A 120 -2.81 -3.03 10.71
N ILE A 121 -2.84 -3.88 11.73
CA ILE A 121 -2.66 -5.32 11.58
C ILE A 121 -3.97 -6.00 11.91
N GLY A 122 -4.45 -6.85 11.01
CA GLY A 122 -5.63 -7.67 11.20
C GLY A 122 -5.39 -8.86 12.13
N PRO A 123 -6.43 -9.61 12.47
CA PRO A 123 -6.37 -10.66 13.49
C PRO A 123 -5.48 -11.85 13.11
N ASN A 124 -5.15 -12.05 11.84
CA ASN A 124 -4.27 -13.12 11.38
C ASN A 124 -2.86 -12.62 11.03
N GLY A 125 -2.53 -11.37 11.32
CA GLY A 125 -1.26 -10.75 10.97
C GLY A 125 -1.25 -10.05 9.62
N GLU A 126 -2.39 -10.00 8.91
CA GLU A 126 -2.51 -9.30 7.64
C GLU A 126 -2.25 -7.81 7.81
N GLN A 127 -1.46 -7.25 6.90
CA GLN A 127 -1.17 -5.81 6.85
C GLN A 127 -2.29 -5.10 6.10
N LEU A 128 -2.90 -4.12 6.74
CA LEU A 128 -3.97 -3.30 6.16
C LEU A 128 -3.53 -1.83 6.17
N GLU A 129 -3.80 -1.15 5.08
CA GLU A 129 -3.50 0.28 4.93
C GLU A 129 -4.81 1.06 4.80
N LEU A 130 -4.99 2.09 5.61
CA LEU A 130 -5.96 3.13 5.31
C LEU A 130 -5.28 4.15 4.41
N LEU A 131 -5.93 4.51 3.32
CA LEU A 131 -5.38 5.45 2.35
C LEU A 131 -6.42 6.49 1.96
N GLN A 132 -6.07 7.76 2.10
CA GLN A 132 -6.87 8.89 1.66
C GLN A 132 -6.12 9.63 0.56
N HIS A 133 -6.72 9.77 -0.61
CA HIS A 133 -6.22 10.68 -1.65
C HIS A 133 -6.54 12.14 -1.29
N LEU A 134 -5.59 13.02 -1.55
CA LEU A 134 -5.74 14.46 -1.33
C LEU A 134 -6.32 15.15 -2.56
#